data_49a7bac3bf21ef44a0556e6f9ed907b8
#
_entry.id   49a7bac3bf21ef44a0556e6f9ed907b8
#
_cell.length_a   1.000
_cell.length_b   1.000
_cell.length_c   1.000
_cell.angle_alpha   90.00
_cell.angle_beta   90.00
_cell.angle_gamma   90.00
#
_symmetry.space_group_name_H-M   'P 1'
#
loop_
_entity.id
_entity.type
_entity.pdbx_description
1 polymer ?
#
loop_
_entity_poly.entity_id
_entity_poly.type
_entity_poly.pdbx_seq_one_letter_code
_entity_poly.pdbx_strand_id
1 'polypeptide(L)'
;MKHLIFVFVLATLFNLLSCQSVDKKQAVVDLSEEQFNDFVSGLVREDTLAVENLVDKFMTCVQNKQYEQAVSMLYKLDPEDAWNEPLQLSNEEMSNVVCMLKQIPVLSYRINNIKFKTALMNEVKCTIVMREADGTVPEAANKWYFKPVNYLGGW
;
A
#
# COMPACT_ATOMS: atom_id res chain seq x y z
N MET A 1 23.56 15.68 9.95
CA MET A 1 22.69 16.88 10.08
C MET A 1 22.04 17.14 8.73
N LYS A 2 20.74 17.13 8.66
CA LYS A 2 19.85 17.86 7.74
C LYS A 2 18.65 17.01 7.40
N HIS A 3 17.68 17.36 8.07
CA HIS A 3 16.35 17.93 7.82
C HIS A 3 15.35 16.92 7.29
N LEU A 4 14.73 16.27 8.26
CA LEU A 4 13.41 15.67 8.14
C LEU A 4 12.41 16.85 7.98
N ILE A 5 11.85 17.03 6.80
CA ILE A 5 10.77 17.99 6.60
C ILE A 5 9.46 17.29 6.88
N PHE A 6 8.98 17.46 8.09
CA PHE A 6 7.58 17.20 8.46
C PHE A 6 6.75 18.38 7.97
N VAL A 7 5.93 18.19 6.95
CA VAL A 7 4.92 19.18 6.56
C VAL A 7 3.71 19.02 7.46
N PHE A 8 3.66 19.83 8.52
CA PHE A 8 2.44 20.07 9.28
C PHE A 8 1.58 21.05 8.48
N VAL A 9 0.46 20.57 7.92
CA VAL A 9 -0.57 21.47 7.39
C VAL A 9 -1.41 21.96 8.56
N LEU A 10 -1.15 23.18 8.97
CA LEU A 10 -1.94 23.92 9.95
C LEU A 10 -3.23 24.41 9.26
N ALA A 11 -4.33 23.79 9.60
CA ALA A 11 -5.65 24.25 9.16
C ALA A 11 -6.05 25.50 9.97
N THR A 12 -5.96 26.66 9.35
CA THR A 12 -6.58 27.90 9.88
C THR A 12 -8.03 27.95 9.43
N LEU A 13 -8.90 28.08 10.43
CA LEU A 13 -10.32 28.35 10.33
C LEU A 13 -10.59 29.64 9.57
N PHE A 14 -11.35 29.54 8.50
CA PHE A 14 -12.15 30.65 8.00
C PHE A 14 -13.61 30.17 7.87
N ASN A 15 -14.41 30.53 8.87
CA ASN A 15 -15.86 30.60 8.73
C ASN A 15 -16.20 31.88 8.01
N LEU A 16 -16.94 31.78 6.91
CA LEU A 16 -18.03 32.72 6.55
C LEU A 16 -18.78 32.22 5.31
N LEU A 17 -20.04 31.89 5.56
CA LEU A 17 -21.23 32.01 4.68
C LEU A 17 -21.07 31.74 3.16
N SER A 18 -21.62 30.62 2.68
CA SER A 18 -22.71 30.70 1.69
C SER A 18 -23.34 29.32 1.48
N CYS A 19 -24.63 29.23 1.61
CA CYS A 19 -25.46 28.11 1.10
C CYS A 19 -25.19 27.90 -0.39
N GLN A 20 -24.90 26.65 -0.75
CA GLN A 20 -24.96 25.96 -2.01
C GLN A 20 -23.73 25.07 -2.23
N SER A 21 -23.59 24.00 -1.43
CA SER A 21 -22.63 22.97 -1.74
C SER A 21 -23.05 21.56 -1.24
N VAL A 22 -24.35 21.36 -1.02
CA VAL A 22 -24.83 20.04 -0.56
C VAL A 22 -24.84 19.05 -1.71
N ASP A 23 -25.21 19.48 -2.92
CA ASP A 23 -25.37 18.58 -4.05
C ASP A 23 -24.05 18.03 -4.63
N LYS A 24 -22.95 18.81 -4.60
CA LYS A 24 -21.66 18.35 -5.13
C LYS A 24 -20.97 17.31 -4.23
N LYS A 25 -21.10 17.42 -2.90
CA LYS A 25 -20.53 16.42 -2.00
C LYS A 25 -21.30 15.10 -2.04
N GLN A 26 -22.62 15.17 -2.18
CA GLN A 26 -23.47 13.99 -2.31
C GLN A 26 -23.18 13.24 -3.62
N ALA A 27 -23.10 13.95 -4.75
CA ALA A 27 -22.76 13.37 -6.03
C ALA A 27 -21.37 12.71 -6.08
N VAL A 28 -20.36 13.29 -5.43
CA VAL A 28 -19.01 12.70 -5.34
C VAL A 28 -18.99 11.45 -4.46
N VAL A 29 -19.77 11.44 -3.38
CA VAL A 29 -19.90 10.27 -2.49
C VAL A 29 -20.62 9.14 -3.23
N ASP A 30 -21.71 9.44 -3.92
CA ASP A 30 -22.49 8.45 -4.68
C ASP A 30 -21.65 7.82 -5.82
N LEU A 31 -20.88 8.62 -6.56
CA LEU A 31 -19.97 8.11 -7.59
C LEU A 31 -18.84 7.23 -7.01
N SER A 32 -18.33 7.56 -5.84
CA SER A 32 -17.29 6.76 -5.19
C SER A 32 -17.82 5.44 -4.63
N GLU A 33 -19.05 5.41 -4.14
CA GLU A 33 -19.71 4.18 -3.69
C GLU A 33 -20.10 3.28 -4.86
N GLU A 34 -20.55 3.84 -5.97
CA GLU A 34 -20.86 3.10 -7.20
C GLU A 34 -19.60 2.45 -7.78
N GLN A 35 -18.51 3.19 -7.93
CA GLN A 35 -17.22 2.67 -8.38
C GLN A 35 -16.65 1.60 -7.44
N PHE A 36 -16.83 1.77 -6.13
CA PHE A 36 -16.46 0.76 -5.14
C PHE A 36 -17.26 -0.53 -5.34
N ASN A 37 -18.57 -0.40 -5.48
CA ASN A 37 -19.45 -1.56 -5.64
C ASN A 37 -19.18 -2.29 -6.94
N ASP A 38 -18.98 -1.60 -8.05
CA ASP A 38 -18.71 -2.21 -9.34
C ASP A 38 -17.37 -2.97 -9.35
N PHE A 39 -16.31 -2.37 -8.83
CA PHE A 39 -15.01 -3.04 -8.75
C PHE A 39 -15.07 -4.28 -7.85
N VAL A 40 -15.59 -4.14 -6.63
CA VAL A 40 -15.63 -5.24 -5.65
C VAL A 40 -16.57 -6.36 -6.10
N SER A 41 -17.69 -6.03 -6.74
CA SER A 41 -18.63 -7.04 -7.25
C SER A 41 -18.08 -7.85 -8.44
N GLY A 42 -17.14 -7.26 -9.19
CA GLY A 42 -16.45 -7.94 -10.29
C GLY A 42 -15.32 -8.85 -9.87
N LEU A 43 -14.87 -8.77 -8.60
CA LEU A 43 -13.77 -9.59 -8.12
C LEU A 43 -14.18 -11.06 -7.95
N VAL A 44 -13.27 -11.93 -8.33
CA VAL A 44 -13.40 -13.38 -8.18
C VAL A 44 -12.34 -13.93 -7.23
N ARG A 45 -12.42 -15.19 -6.87
CA ARG A 45 -11.44 -15.82 -5.98
C ARG A 45 -10.01 -15.74 -6.52
N GLU A 46 -9.86 -15.80 -7.82
CA GLU A 46 -8.59 -15.71 -8.52
C GLU A 46 -7.88 -14.38 -8.27
N ASP A 47 -8.61 -13.28 -8.10
CA ASP A 47 -8.05 -11.97 -7.76
C ASP A 47 -7.42 -11.98 -6.36
N THR A 48 -8.10 -12.60 -5.40
CA THR A 48 -7.54 -12.77 -4.06
C THR A 48 -6.25 -13.57 -4.09
N LEU A 49 -6.25 -14.69 -4.81
CA LEU A 49 -5.05 -15.54 -4.98
C LEU A 49 -3.93 -14.80 -5.72
N ALA A 50 -4.26 -13.99 -6.73
CA ALA A 50 -3.27 -13.20 -7.45
C ALA A 50 -2.59 -12.17 -6.51
N VAL A 51 -3.37 -11.48 -5.68
CA VAL A 51 -2.85 -10.53 -4.70
C VAL A 51 -2.03 -11.22 -3.61
N GLU A 52 -2.47 -12.38 -3.10
CA GLU A 52 -1.69 -13.19 -2.16
C GLU A 52 -0.35 -13.59 -2.79
N ASN A 53 -0.35 -14.13 -3.99
CA ASN A 53 0.85 -14.53 -4.72
C ASN A 53 1.81 -13.35 -4.97
N LEU A 54 1.28 -12.15 -5.24
CA LEU A 54 2.09 -10.95 -5.42
C LEU A 54 2.85 -10.59 -4.13
N VAL A 55 2.17 -10.62 -2.99
CA VAL A 55 2.79 -10.37 -1.68
C VAL A 55 3.77 -11.49 -1.32
N ASP A 56 3.41 -12.75 -1.54
CA ASP A 56 4.26 -13.90 -1.28
C ASP A 56 5.56 -13.83 -2.11
N LYS A 57 5.45 -13.46 -3.38
CA LYS A 57 6.62 -13.27 -4.25
C LYS A 57 7.54 -12.18 -3.72
N PHE A 58 6.98 -11.03 -3.33
CA PHE A 58 7.76 -9.95 -2.74
C PHE A 58 8.47 -10.41 -1.46
N MET A 59 7.71 -11.02 -0.54
CA MET A 59 8.24 -11.47 0.75
C MET A 59 9.29 -12.57 0.60
N THR A 60 9.10 -13.50 -0.33
CA THR A 60 10.08 -14.54 -0.67
C THR A 60 11.38 -13.92 -1.16
N CYS A 61 11.31 -12.91 -2.04
CA CYS A 61 12.50 -12.18 -2.47
C CYS A 61 13.23 -11.51 -1.28
N VAL A 62 12.49 -10.89 -0.37
CA VAL A 62 13.09 -10.25 0.82
C VAL A 62 13.76 -11.28 1.73
N GLN A 63 13.09 -12.41 2.02
CA GLN A 63 13.66 -13.49 2.84
C GLN A 63 14.91 -14.10 2.23
N ASN A 64 14.93 -14.24 0.90
CA ASN A 64 16.08 -14.75 0.16
C ASN A 64 17.16 -13.68 -0.11
N LYS A 65 17.02 -12.49 0.46
CA LYS A 65 17.93 -11.34 0.27
C LYS A 65 18.05 -10.87 -1.18
N GLN A 66 17.06 -11.16 -2.00
CA GLN A 66 16.93 -10.71 -3.39
C GLN A 66 16.24 -9.34 -3.42
N TYR A 67 16.84 -8.36 -2.72
CA TYR A 67 16.20 -7.07 -2.44
C TYR A 67 15.93 -6.27 -3.71
N GLU A 68 16.84 -6.27 -4.65
CA GLU A 68 16.68 -5.58 -5.93
C GLU A 68 15.48 -6.14 -6.71
N GLN A 69 15.28 -7.45 -6.67
CA GLN A 69 14.12 -8.10 -7.30
C GLN A 69 12.82 -7.78 -6.56
N ALA A 70 12.83 -7.73 -5.23
CA ALA A 70 11.67 -7.29 -4.46
C ALA A 70 11.29 -5.85 -4.82
N VAL A 71 12.27 -4.95 -4.84
CA VAL A 71 12.04 -3.51 -5.09
C VAL A 71 11.59 -3.25 -6.52
N SER A 72 12.00 -4.07 -7.50
CA SER A 72 11.52 -3.95 -8.89
C SER A 72 10.01 -4.23 -9.06
N MET A 73 9.35 -4.78 -8.04
CA MET A 73 7.90 -4.98 -8.01
C MET A 73 7.14 -3.77 -7.45
N LEU A 74 7.86 -2.74 -6.97
CA LEU A 74 7.26 -1.56 -6.38
C LEU A 74 7.13 -0.44 -7.41
N TYR A 75 6.00 0.26 -7.31
CA TYR A 75 5.67 1.41 -8.13
C TYR A 75 5.23 2.55 -7.24
N LYS A 76 5.27 3.75 -7.75
CA LYS A 76 4.63 4.91 -7.13
C LYS A 76 3.43 5.33 -7.97
N LEU A 77 2.37 5.72 -7.27
CA LEU A 77 1.22 6.36 -7.87
C LEU A 77 1.43 7.87 -7.81
N ASP A 78 1.09 8.56 -8.88
CA ASP A 78 1.01 10.01 -8.85
C ASP A 78 -0.23 10.40 -8.02
N PRO A 79 -0.06 11.10 -6.89
CA PRO A 79 -1.22 11.49 -6.08
C PRO A 79 -2.12 12.52 -6.76
N GLU A 80 -1.61 13.23 -7.78
CA GLU A 80 -2.38 14.23 -8.53
C GLU A 80 -3.11 13.63 -9.72
N ASP A 81 -2.65 12.46 -10.21
CA ASP A 81 -3.30 11.76 -11.32
C ASP A 81 -3.30 10.25 -11.09
N ALA A 82 -4.24 9.80 -10.28
CA ALA A 82 -4.43 8.39 -9.94
C ALA A 82 -4.88 7.52 -11.13
N TRP A 83 -5.19 8.11 -12.28
CA TRP A 83 -5.58 7.41 -13.49
C TRP A 83 -4.41 7.10 -14.41
N ASN A 84 -3.26 7.74 -14.17
CA ASN A 84 -2.06 7.47 -14.91
C ASN A 84 -1.45 6.11 -14.58
N GLU A 85 -0.66 5.62 -15.51
CA GLU A 85 0.12 4.41 -15.30
C GLU A 85 1.02 4.54 -14.06
N PRO A 86 1.05 3.50 -13.19
CA PRO A 86 1.97 3.48 -12.06
C PRO A 86 3.42 3.67 -12.53
N LEU A 87 4.11 4.61 -11.92
CA LEU A 87 5.47 4.96 -12.30
C LEU A 87 6.48 4.04 -11.61
N GLN A 88 7.49 3.58 -12.34
CA GLN A 88 8.61 2.88 -11.73
C GLN A 88 9.38 3.81 -10.79
N LEU A 89 9.95 3.23 -9.73
CA LEU A 89 10.87 3.95 -8.86
C LEU A 89 12.12 4.35 -9.64
N SER A 90 12.65 5.52 -9.37
CA SER A 90 13.97 5.92 -9.85
C SER A 90 15.07 5.04 -9.23
N ASN A 91 16.26 5.02 -9.83
CA ASN A 91 17.40 4.26 -9.31
C ASN A 91 17.77 4.67 -7.88
N GLU A 92 17.63 5.94 -7.53
CA GLU A 92 17.88 6.45 -6.19
C GLU A 92 16.82 5.93 -5.19
N GLU A 93 15.55 6.02 -5.55
CA GLU A 93 14.44 5.51 -4.73
C GLU A 93 14.58 4.00 -4.52
N MET A 94 14.87 3.23 -5.58
CA MET A 94 15.14 1.79 -5.48
C MET A 94 16.30 1.48 -4.54
N SER A 95 17.41 2.22 -4.66
CA SER A 95 18.57 2.02 -3.79
C SER A 95 18.25 2.31 -2.32
N ASN A 96 17.48 3.35 -2.04
CA ASN A 96 17.05 3.70 -0.70
C ASN A 96 16.16 2.60 -0.08
N VAL A 97 15.21 2.06 -0.85
CA VAL A 97 14.35 0.96 -0.38
C VAL A 97 15.16 -0.31 -0.15
N VAL A 98 16.09 -0.65 -1.04
CA VAL A 98 17.00 -1.80 -0.86
C VAL A 98 17.82 -1.65 0.42
N CYS A 99 18.37 -0.46 0.69
CA CYS A 99 19.11 -0.20 1.94
C CYS A 99 18.23 -0.36 3.16
N MET A 100 16.99 0.08 3.11
CA MET A 100 16.03 -0.09 4.20
C MET A 100 15.70 -1.57 4.44
N LEU A 101 15.40 -2.33 3.39
CA LEU A 101 15.07 -3.76 3.49
C LEU A 101 16.23 -4.58 4.05
N LYS A 102 17.48 -4.25 3.71
CA LYS A 102 18.69 -4.91 4.25
C LYS A 102 18.83 -4.76 5.78
N GLN A 103 18.20 -3.74 6.36
CA GLN A 103 18.27 -3.49 7.81
C GLN A 103 17.20 -4.24 8.61
N ILE A 104 16.21 -4.80 7.93
CA ILE A 104 15.07 -5.45 8.57
C ILE A 104 15.22 -6.97 8.44
N PRO A 105 15.51 -7.71 9.54
CA PRO A 105 15.50 -9.16 9.49
C PRO A 105 14.06 -9.66 9.32
N VAL A 106 13.81 -10.40 8.25
CA VAL A 106 12.50 -11.03 8.01
C VAL A 106 12.66 -12.54 8.17
N LEU A 107 12.23 -13.08 9.29
CA LEU A 107 12.26 -14.53 9.57
C LEU A 107 11.07 -15.23 8.95
N SER A 108 9.87 -14.71 9.22
CA SER A 108 8.63 -15.23 8.66
C SER A 108 7.62 -14.10 8.49
N TYR A 109 6.53 -14.37 7.77
CA TYR A 109 5.43 -13.43 7.62
C TYR A 109 4.09 -14.15 7.59
N ARG A 110 3.02 -13.42 7.85
CA ARG A 110 1.64 -13.88 7.78
C ARG A 110 0.77 -12.81 7.12
N ILE A 111 0.04 -13.17 6.09
CA ILE A 111 -1.02 -12.32 5.54
C ILE A 111 -2.20 -12.39 6.53
N ASN A 112 -2.57 -11.24 7.09
CA ASN A 112 -3.62 -11.17 8.09
C ASN A 112 -4.98 -10.83 7.49
N ASN A 113 -4.99 -9.97 6.48
CA ASN A 113 -6.21 -9.47 5.87
C ASN A 113 -5.93 -8.86 4.50
N ILE A 114 -6.86 -9.04 3.57
CA ILE A 114 -6.91 -8.40 2.26
C ILE A 114 -8.20 -7.60 2.20
N LYS A 115 -8.09 -6.33 1.82
CA LYS A 115 -9.22 -5.42 1.62
C LYS A 115 -9.16 -4.86 0.22
N PHE A 116 -10.19 -5.15 -0.54
CA PHE A 116 -10.41 -4.54 -1.85
C PHE A 116 -11.34 -3.32 -1.69
N LYS A 117 -11.02 -2.23 -2.37
CA LYS A 117 -11.86 -1.02 -2.40
C LYS A 117 -12.10 -0.53 -3.82
N THR A 118 -11.02 -0.26 -4.54
CA THR A 118 -11.07 0.16 -5.95
C THR A 118 -9.87 -0.44 -6.67
N ALA A 119 -9.77 -0.28 -7.97
CA ALA A 119 -8.61 -0.73 -8.73
C ALA A 119 -7.26 -0.23 -8.13
N LEU A 120 -7.23 0.97 -7.58
CA LEU A 120 -6.02 1.62 -7.07
C LEU A 120 -5.89 1.63 -5.54
N MET A 121 -6.97 1.37 -4.82
CA MET A 121 -7.03 1.55 -3.36
C MET A 121 -7.29 0.25 -2.63
N ASN A 122 -6.37 -0.69 -2.74
CA ASN A 122 -6.44 -1.97 -2.04
C ASN A 122 -5.40 -2.04 -0.93
N GLU A 123 -5.58 -2.94 0.01
CA GLU A 123 -4.68 -3.08 1.15
C GLU A 123 -4.52 -4.55 1.54
N VAL A 124 -3.28 -4.99 1.66
CA VAL A 124 -2.93 -6.27 2.29
C VAL A 124 -2.15 -5.99 3.56
N LYS A 125 -2.68 -6.45 4.67
CA LYS A 125 -2.02 -6.33 5.98
C LYS A 125 -1.25 -7.61 6.29
N CYS A 126 0.05 -7.48 6.53
CA CYS A 126 0.93 -8.57 6.91
C CYS A 126 1.54 -8.34 8.29
N THR A 127 1.75 -9.40 9.02
CA THR A 127 2.64 -9.41 10.19
C THR A 127 3.98 -9.98 9.78
N ILE A 128 5.04 -9.23 10.01
CA ILE A 128 6.42 -9.62 9.72
C ILE A 128 7.10 -9.97 11.05
N VAL A 129 7.58 -11.19 11.16
CA VAL A 129 8.31 -11.66 12.34
C VAL A 129 9.80 -11.39 12.12
N MET A 130 10.39 -10.62 13.01
CA MET A 130 11.81 -10.24 12.97
C MET A 130 12.65 -11.03 13.97
N ARG A 131 12.04 -11.57 15.00
CA ARG A 131 12.64 -12.46 16.00
C ARG A 131 11.54 -13.34 16.59
N GLU A 132 11.80 -14.62 16.67
CA GLU A 132 10.89 -15.55 17.35
C GLU A 132 10.98 -15.44 18.88
N ALA A 133 9.91 -15.84 19.56
CA ALA A 133 9.93 -15.99 21.02
C ALA A 133 10.81 -17.19 21.40
N ASP A 134 11.63 -17.04 22.44
CA ASP A 134 12.53 -18.11 22.96
C ASP A 134 12.20 -18.54 24.40
N GLY A 135 11.05 -18.15 24.92
CA GLY A 135 10.62 -18.42 26.30
C GLY A 135 11.07 -17.37 27.31
N THR A 136 12.13 -16.60 27.01
CA THR A 136 12.64 -15.51 27.86
C THR A 136 12.37 -14.14 27.21
N VAL A 137 12.38 -14.09 25.90
CA VAL A 137 12.16 -12.89 25.11
C VAL A 137 10.93 -13.06 24.21
N PRO A 138 9.98 -12.13 24.21
CA PRO A 138 8.79 -12.23 23.37
C PRO A 138 9.11 -12.07 21.87
N GLU A 139 8.22 -12.57 21.03
CA GLU A 139 8.29 -12.37 19.58
C GLU A 139 8.40 -10.87 19.24
N ALA A 140 9.33 -10.52 18.36
CA ALA A 140 9.41 -9.20 17.80
C ALA A 140 8.79 -9.22 16.38
N ALA A 141 7.65 -8.57 16.23
CA ALA A 141 6.93 -8.50 14.97
C ALA A 141 6.50 -7.08 14.64
N ASN A 142 6.42 -6.78 13.36
CA ASN A 142 5.94 -5.51 12.84
C ASN A 142 4.79 -5.75 11.85
N LYS A 143 4.02 -4.71 11.54
CA LYS A 143 2.93 -4.77 10.57
C LYS A 143 3.31 -3.98 9.33
N TRP A 144 3.24 -4.64 8.19
CA TRP A 144 3.42 -4.02 6.89
C TRP A 144 2.08 -3.97 6.16
N TYR A 145 1.90 -2.93 5.39
CA TYR A 145 0.71 -2.69 4.59
C TYR A 145 1.13 -2.55 3.14
N PHE A 146 0.80 -3.54 2.33
CA PHE A 146 0.96 -3.50 0.89
C PHE A 146 -0.28 -2.89 0.27
N LYS A 147 -0.10 -2.19 -0.84
CA LYS A 147 -1.18 -1.57 -1.61
C LYS A 147 -1.15 -2.08 -3.04
N PRO A 148 -1.67 -3.30 -3.28
CA PRO A 148 -1.74 -3.82 -4.63
C PRO A 148 -2.66 -2.96 -5.49
N VAL A 149 -2.27 -2.78 -6.75
CA VAL A 149 -3.00 -2.01 -7.73
C VAL A 149 -3.43 -2.94 -8.84
N ASN A 150 -4.72 -2.89 -9.20
CA ASN A 150 -5.22 -3.53 -10.41
C ASN A 150 -5.13 -2.52 -11.55
N TYR A 151 -4.22 -2.73 -12.49
CA TYR A 151 -4.03 -1.86 -13.63
C TYR A 151 -4.32 -2.62 -14.92
N LEU A 152 -5.22 -2.09 -15.75
CA LEU A 152 -5.68 -2.72 -16.99
C LEU A 152 -6.16 -4.18 -16.79
N GLY A 153 -6.80 -4.47 -15.64
CA GLY A 153 -7.32 -5.80 -15.32
C GLY A 153 -6.27 -6.82 -14.86
N GLY A 154 -5.06 -6.37 -14.51
CA GLY A 154 -3.97 -7.20 -13.95
C GLY A 154 -3.52 -6.72 -12.57
N TRP A 155 -3.05 -7.66 -11.75
CA TRP A 155 -2.46 -7.40 -10.43
C TRP A 155 -0.93 -7.39 -10.49
#